data_9efcc37b8f8316f9bdf9c7cc6ff7d6d8
#
_entry.id   9efcc37b8f8316f9bdf9c7cc6ff7d6d8
#
_cell.length_a   1.000
_cell.length_b   1.000
_cell.length_c   1.000
_cell.angle_alpha   90.00
_cell.angle_beta   90.00
_cell.angle_gamma   90.00
#
_symmetry.space_group_name_H-M   'P 1'
#
loop_
_entity.id
_entity.type
_entity.pdbx_description
1 polymer ?
#
loop_
_entity_poly.entity_id
_entity_poly.type
_entity_poly.pdbx_seq_one_letter_code
_entity_poly.pdbx_strand_id
1 'polypeptide(L)'
;MAMAASWWALLAAAAVVVAAAVCGEAAPTAAAEAAHDVLQTHGLPRGLLPAGIAAFSHDPATGRFQAVLESPCTSRTEVGLRYNITVAGQISYGRIAELSGVDAQDLFLWFAVRSIRVDVPSSGVIYFDVGVVYKHFPLSFFEAPPPCVPTSLILLQPHQIRDDGSVVEDGAALQQ
;
A
#
# COMPACT_ATOMS: atom_id res chain seq x y z
N MET A 1 -30.46 70.09 12.84
CA MET A 1 -30.61 68.81 13.56
C MET A 1 -30.13 67.72 12.63
N ALA A 2 -28.97 67.20 12.93
CA ALA A 2 -28.13 66.44 12.05
C ALA A 2 -28.47 64.97 12.09
N MET A 3 -28.61 64.35 10.93
CA MET A 3 -28.59 62.93 10.78
C MET A 3 -27.32 62.55 9.98
N ALA A 4 -26.28 62.21 10.70
CA ALA A 4 -25.11 61.58 10.11
C ALA A 4 -25.33 60.05 10.12
N ALA A 5 -25.75 59.51 8.99
CA ALA A 5 -25.83 58.05 8.81
C ALA A 5 -24.47 57.48 8.50
N SER A 6 -24.03 56.58 9.36
CA SER A 6 -22.82 55.80 9.29
C SER A 6 -22.74 54.91 8.06
N TRP A 7 -21.79 55.20 7.19
CA TRP A 7 -21.49 54.41 5.99
C TRP A 7 -20.38 53.39 6.23
N TRP A 8 -20.24 52.89 7.46
CA TRP A 8 -19.13 52.00 7.88
C TRP A 8 -19.48 50.52 7.97
N ALA A 9 -20.61 50.09 7.42
CA ALA A 9 -21.12 48.73 7.63
C ALA A 9 -21.09 47.80 6.38
N LEU A 10 -20.29 48.09 5.36
CA LEU A 10 -20.24 47.24 4.15
C LEU A 10 -18.78 46.83 3.74
N LEU A 11 -17.91 46.65 4.69
CA LEU A 11 -16.69 45.87 4.47
C LEU A 11 -16.87 44.49 5.11
N ALA A 12 -17.88 43.75 4.61
CA ALA A 12 -18.03 42.33 4.91
C ALA A 12 -16.91 41.58 4.23
N ALA A 13 -16.13 40.92 5.03
CA ALA A 13 -15.02 40.05 4.76
C ALA A 13 -15.35 39.02 3.66
N ALA A 14 -14.71 39.15 2.51
CA ALA A 14 -14.52 38.03 1.60
C ALA A 14 -13.46 37.11 2.20
N ALA A 15 -13.86 36.21 3.07
CA ALA A 15 -13.03 35.10 3.50
C ALA A 15 -12.85 34.19 2.28
N VAL A 16 -11.73 34.35 1.61
CA VAL A 16 -11.24 33.40 0.61
C VAL A 16 -10.89 32.14 1.37
N VAL A 17 -11.79 31.18 1.37
CA VAL A 17 -11.51 29.79 1.76
C VAL A 17 -10.62 29.23 0.67
N VAL A 18 -9.32 29.34 0.83
CA VAL A 18 -8.36 28.54 0.07
C VAL A 18 -8.51 27.11 0.59
N ALA A 19 -9.35 26.32 -0.08
CA ALA A 19 -9.37 24.90 0.08
C ALA A 19 -8.01 24.40 -0.45
N ALA A 20 -7.06 24.22 0.46
CA ALA A 20 -5.87 23.45 0.18
C ALA A 20 -6.35 22.05 -0.19
N ALA A 21 -6.27 21.70 -1.48
CA ALA A 21 -6.35 20.33 -1.94
C ALA A 21 -5.11 19.62 -1.35
N VAL A 22 -5.24 19.15 -0.13
CA VAL A 22 -4.34 18.18 0.44
C VAL A 22 -4.51 16.97 -0.45
N CYS A 23 -3.45 16.57 -1.17
CA CYS A 23 -3.35 15.22 -1.73
C CYS A 23 -3.46 14.28 -0.54
N GLY A 24 -4.70 13.86 -0.25
CA GLY A 24 -4.98 13.00 0.87
C GLY A 24 -4.45 11.60 0.53
N GLU A 25 -3.44 11.18 1.23
CA GLU A 25 -3.33 9.77 1.54
C GLU A 25 -4.68 9.38 2.13
N ALA A 26 -5.37 8.46 1.46
CA ALA A 26 -6.66 7.99 1.94
C ALA A 26 -6.44 7.45 3.36
N ALA A 27 -7.14 8.02 4.33
CA ALA A 27 -7.07 7.54 5.71
C ALA A 27 -7.36 6.03 5.72
N PRO A 28 -6.62 5.23 6.50
CA PRO A 28 -6.84 3.79 6.56
C PRO A 28 -8.29 3.51 6.97
N THR A 29 -8.91 2.56 6.30
CA THR A 29 -10.26 2.14 6.64
C THR A 29 -10.26 1.40 7.97
N ALA A 30 -11.39 1.41 8.70
CA ALA A 30 -11.52 0.62 9.93
C ALA A 30 -11.24 -0.88 9.68
N ALA A 31 -11.54 -1.40 8.49
CA ALA A 31 -11.24 -2.76 8.09
C ALA A 31 -9.73 -2.98 7.93
N ALA A 32 -9.01 -2.03 7.36
CA ALA A 32 -7.56 -2.10 7.22
C ALA A 32 -6.87 -2.07 8.59
N GLU A 33 -7.29 -1.16 9.48
CA GLU A 33 -6.75 -1.12 10.84
C GLU A 33 -6.97 -2.44 11.57
N ALA A 34 -8.19 -3.00 11.53
CA ALA A 34 -8.49 -4.29 12.15
C ALA A 34 -7.61 -5.42 11.58
N ALA A 35 -7.37 -5.45 10.28
CA ALA A 35 -6.49 -6.44 9.65
C ALA A 35 -5.04 -6.30 10.14
N HIS A 36 -4.54 -5.08 10.19
CA HIS A 36 -3.17 -4.80 10.63
C HIS A 36 -2.97 -5.07 12.13
N ASP A 37 -3.98 -4.80 12.96
CA ASP A 37 -3.95 -5.11 14.40
C ASP A 37 -3.93 -6.63 14.65
N VAL A 38 -4.71 -7.39 13.88
CA VAL A 38 -4.68 -8.87 13.95
C VAL A 38 -3.30 -9.40 13.58
N LEU A 39 -2.64 -8.87 12.55
CA LEU A 39 -1.27 -9.25 12.20
C LEU A 39 -0.31 -8.98 13.38
N GLN A 40 -0.34 -7.77 13.94
CA GLN A 40 0.56 -7.39 15.03
C GLN A 40 0.36 -8.21 16.29
N THR A 41 -0.89 -8.49 16.69
CA THR A 41 -1.19 -9.33 17.86
C THR A 41 -0.69 -10.76 17.72
N HIS A 42 -0.47 -11.21 16.47
CA HIS A 42 0.12 -12.50 16.14
C HIS A 42 1.63 -12.44 15.82
N GLY A 43 2.31 -11.33 16.16
CA GLY A 43 3.75 -11.18 15.94
C GLY A 43 4.17 -11.07 14.47
N LEU A 44 3.23 -10.66 13.60
CA LEU A 44 3.46 -10.45 12.18
C LEU A 44 3.52 -8.94 11.85
N PRO A 45 4.33 -8.51 10.88
CA PRO A 45 4.40 -7.11 10.50
C PRO A 45 3.12 -6.65 9.75
N ARG A 46 2.74 -5.40 9.97
CA ARG A 46 1.54 -4.79 9.36
C ARG A 46 1.59 -4.75 7.83
N GLY A 47 2.78 -4.60 7.28
CA GLY A 47 3.01 -4.45 5.84
C GLY A 47 2.82 -5.71 5.00
N LEU A 48 2.38 -6.82 5.59
CA LEU A 48 2.00 -8.02 4.84
C LEU A 48 0.69 -7.85 4.08
N LEU A 49 -0.16 -6.94 4.54
CA LEU A 49 -1.40 -6.59 3.86
C LEU A 49 -1.38 -5.13 3.46
N PRO A 50 -2.00 -4.76 2.33
CA PRO A 50 -1.99 -3.38 1.83
C PRO A 50 -2.90 -2.47 2.66
N ALA A 51 -2.74 -1.15 2.51
CA ALA A 51 -3.57 -0.16 3.20
C ALA A 51 -5.03 -0.15 2.72
N GLY A 52 -5.30 -0.54 1.46
CA GLY A 52 -6.61 -0.42 0.81
C GLY A 52 -7.55 -1.61 1.02
N ILE A 53 -7.74 -2.08 2.27
CA ILE A 53 -8.68 -3.15 2.59
C ILE A 53 -10.07 -2.57 2.80
N ALA A 54 -11.05 -3.02 2.02
CA ALA A 54 -12.46 -2.60 2.09
C ALA A 54 -13.25 -3.36 3.17
N ALA A 55 -12.98 -4.67 3.33
CA ALA A 55 -13.61 -5.48 4.36
C ALA A 55 -12.62 -6.51 4.91
N PHE A 56 -12.75 -6.80 6.19
CA PHE A 56 -11.91 -7.78 6.90
C PHE A 56 -12.73 -8.62 7.86
N SER A 57 -12.43 -9.90 7.90
CA SER A 57 -12.99 -10.83 8.88
C SER A 57 -11.91 -11.75 9.41
N HIS A 58 -11.98 -12.06 10.69
CA HIS A 58 -11.07 -12.98 11.39
C HIS A 58 -11.85 -13.78 12.41
N ASP A 59 -11.66 -15.09 12.40
CA ASP A 59 -12.19 -16.02 13.39
C ASP A 59 -11.08 -16.39 14.38
N PRO A 60 -11.12 -15.89 15.63
CA PRO A 60 -10.09 -16.16 16.60
C PRO A 60 -9.98 -17.64 17.02
N ALA A 61 -11.05 -18.42 16.87
CA ALA A 61 -11.05 -19.83 17.25
C ALA A 61 -10.27 -20.70 16.27
N THR A 62 -10.35 -20.39 14.99
CA THR A 62 -9.67 -21.15 13.93
C THR A 62 -8.45 -20.43 13.35
N GLY A 63 -8.30 -19.13 13.63
CA GLY A 63 -7.30 -18.27 13.01
C GLY A 63 -7.58 -17.94 11.54
N ARG A 64 -8.71 -18.37 10.98
CA ARG A 64 -9.07 -18.07 9.60
C ARG A 64 -9.37 -16.58 9.42
N PHE A 65 -8.81 -16.02 8.36
CA PHE A 65 -9.08 -14.62 8.02
C PHE A 65 -9.39 -14.47 6.54
N GLN A 66 -10.08 -13.39 6.22
CA GLN A 66 -10.31 -12.93 4.86
C GLN A 66 -10.25 -11.40 4.82
N ALA A 67 -9.42 -10.88 3.93
CA ALA A 67 -9.34 -9.46 3.59
C ALA A 67 -9.84 -9.26 2.16
N VAL A 68 -10.75 -8.31 1.97
CA VAL A 68 -11.32 -7.98 0.65
C VAL A 68 -10.87 -6.58 0.28
N LEU A 69 -10.28 -6.45 -0.90
CA LEU A 69 -9.85 -5.19 -1.49
C LEU A 69 -10.91 -4.69 -2.49
N GLU A 70 -10.96 -3.40 -2.75
CA GLU A 70 -11.85 -2.84 -3.77
C GLU A 70 -11.50 -3.31 -5.19
N SER A 71 -10.22 -3.55 -5.46
CA SER A 71 -9.71 -4.06 -6.74
C SER A 71 -8.40 -4.81 -6.55
N PRO A 72 -8.03 -5.69 -7.50
CA PRO A 72 -6.69 -6.26 -7.49
C PRO A 72 -5.65 -5.15 -7.63
N CYS A 73 -4.59 -5.24 -6.85
CA CYS A 73 -3.58 -4.20 -6.84
C CYS A 73 -2.15 -4.75 -6.70
N THR A 74 -1.19 -3.93 -7.07
CA THR A 74 0.23 -4.26 -6.98
C THR A 74 0.95 -3.22 -6.13
N SER A 75 1.69 -3.68 -5.14
CA SER A 75 2.63 -2.87 -4.38
C SER A 75 4.03 -3.03 -4.99
N ARG A 76 4.72 -1.91 -5.17
CA ARG A 76 6.09 -1.85 -5.70
C ARG A 76 6.99 -1.16 -4.67
N THR A 77 7.07 -1.75 -3.49
CA THR A 77 8.07 -1.39 -2.48
C THR A 77 9.34 -2.21 -2.73
N GLU A 78 10.16 -2.44 -1.72
CA GLU A 78 11.38 -3.27 -1.80
C GLU A 78 11.08 -4.71 -2.26
N VAL A 79 9.86 -5.19 -1.95
CA VAL A 79 9.34 -6.47 -2.42
C VAL A 79 8.09 -6.23 -3.24
N GLY A 80 8.12 -6.61 -4.52
CA GLY A 80 6.93 -6.54 -5.37
C GLY A 80 5.90 -7.56 -4.89
N LEU A 81 4.74 -7.08 -4.42
CA LEU A 81 3.61 -7.92 -4.02
C LEU A 81 2.39 -7.57 -4.86
N ARG A 82 1.69 -8.58 -5.30
CA ARG A 82 0.41 -8.43 -5.99
C ARG A 82 -0.67 -9.10 -5.16
N TYR A 83 -1.77 -8.38 -4.98
CA TYR A 83 -2.92 -8.83 -4.21
C TYR A 83 -4.13 -8.99 -5.12
N ASN A 84 -4.82 -10.11 -4.99
CA ASN A 84 -6.13 -10.31 -5.59
C ASN A 84 -7.20 -9.55 -4.80
N ILE A 85 -8.43 -9.47 -5.34
CA ILE A 85 -9.56 -8.87 -4.63
C ILE A 85 -9.76 -9.50 -3.25
N THR A 86 -9.55 -10.80 -3.14
CA THR A 86 -9.67 -11.52 -1.87
C THR A 86 -8.34 -12.15 -1.51
N VAL A 87 -7.88 -11.84 -0.32
CA VAL A 87 -6.73 -12.46 0.35
C VAL A 87 -7.26 -13.24 1.54
N ALA A 88 -6.95 -14.52 1.62
CA ALA A 88 -7.44 -15.38 2.70
C ALA A 88 -6.35 -16.35 3.16
N GLY A 89 -6.46 -16.83 4.40
CA GLY A 89 -5.53 -17.79 4.99
C GLY A 89 -5.86 -18.07 6.44
N GLN A 90 -4.89 -18.65 7.13
CA GLN A 90 -4.98 -18.95 8.55
C GLN A 90 -3.80 -18.32 9.29
N ILE A 91 -4.10 -17.41 10.24
CA ILE A 91 -3.11 -16.72 11.07
C ILE A 91 -2.90 -17.52 12.35
N SER A 92 -1.65 -17.70 12.70
CA SER A 92 -1.19 -18.15 14.02
C SER A 92 0.01 -17.30 14.43
N TYR A 93 0.49 -17.44 15.66
CA TYR A 93 1.61 -16.63 16.13
C TYR A 93 2.86 -16.84 15.28
N GLY A 94 3.37 -15.76 14.69
CA GLY A 94 4.53 -15.75 13.79
C GLY A 94 4.30 -16.39 12.43
N ARG A 95 3.06 -16.74 12.05
CA ARG A 95 2.81 -17.48 10.81
C ARG A 95 1.45 -17.18 10.18
N ILE A 96 1.44 -17.12 8.85
CA ILE A 96 0.24 -17.27 8.02
C ILE A 96 0.39 -18.56 7.22
N ALA A 97 -0.57 -19.45 7.32
CA ALA A 97 -0.66 -20.68 6.55
C ALA A 97 -1.82 -20.64 5.56
N GLU A 98 -1.83 -21.55 4.58
CA GLU A 98 -2.90 -21.66 3.58
C GLU A 98 -3.22 -20.31 2.91
N LEU A 99 -2.19 -19.47 2.72
CA LEU A 99 -2.35 -18.14 2.15
C LEU A 99 -2.75 -18.24 0.68
N SER A 100 -3.72 -17.44 0.29
CA SER A 100 -4.20 -17.31 -1.08
C SER A 100 -4.42 -15.83 -1.43
N GLY A 101 -4.31 -15.50 -2.72
CA GLY A 101 -4.55 -14.14 -3.20
C GLY A 101 -3.36 -13.21 -3.04
N VAL A 102 -2.17 -13.72 -2.76
CA VAL A 102 -0.92 -12.94 -2.71
C VAL A 102 0.11 -13.61 -3.60
N ASP A 103 0.71 -12.83 -4.50
CA ASP A 103 1.86 -13.24 -5.29
C ASP A 103 3.06 -12.34 -4.96
N ALA A 104 4.25 -12.92 -4.91
CA ALA A 104 5.50 -12.21 -4.75
C ALA A 104 6.29 -12.20 -6.06
N GLN A 105 6.88 -11.07 -6.40
CA GLN A 105 7.73 -10.95 -7.57
C GLN A 105 9.16 -11.41 -7.25
N ASP A 106 9.71 -12.20 -8.16
CA ASP A 106 11.11 -12.55 -8.16
C ASP A 106 11.65 -12.39 -9.58
N LEU A 107 12.64 -11.52 -9.75
CA LEU A 107 13.12 -11.08 -11.06
C LEU A 107 11.94 -10.53 -11.89
N PHE A 108 11.48 -11.27 -12.89
CA PHE A 108 10.38 -10.87 -13.77
C PHE A 108 9.14 -11.75 -13.62
N LEU A 109 9.16 -12.73 -12.71
CA LEU A 109 8.11 -13.72 -12.53
C LEU A 109 7.33 -13.46 -11.24
N TRP A 110 6.05 -13.85 -11.26
CA TRP A 110 5.17 -13.79 -10.10
C TRP A 110 4.92 -15.19 -9.59
N PHE A 111 5.11 -15.38 -8.30
CA PHE A 111 4.94 -16.67 -7.62
C PHE A 111 3.89 -16.54 -6.53
N ALA A 112 2.92 -17.44 -6.53
CA ALA A 112 1.91 -17.49 -5.49
C ALA A 112 2.54 -17.81 -4.13
N VAL A 113 2.28 -16.96 -3.14
CA VAL A 113 2.73 -17.15 -1.77
C VAL A 113 1.74 -18.05 -1.05
N ARG A 114 2.21 -19.20 -0.55
CA ARG A 114 1.38 -20.22 0.12
C ARG A 114 1.40 -20.08 1.65
N SER A 115 2.51 -19.62 2.19
CA SER A 115 2.64 -19.35 3.61
C SER A 115 3.70 -18.29 3.87
N ILE A 116 3.57 -17.59 5.02
CA ILE A 116 4.53 -16.61 5.50
C ILE A 116 4.89 -16.98 6.93
N ARG A 117 6.17 -16.84 7.28
CA ARG A 117 6.68 -17.16 8.62
C ARG A 117 7.72 -16.15 9.06
N VAL A 118 7.67 -15.76 10.33
CA VAL A 118 8.74 -15.04 11.02
C VAL A 118 9.33 -15.94 12.11
N ASP A 119 10.60 -15.74 12.45
CA ASP A 119 11.21 -16.46 13.57
C ASP A 119 10.70 -15.94 14.91
N VAL A 120 10.60 -16.84 15.90
CA VAL A 120 10.21 -16.50 17.26
C VAL A 120 11.24 -17.10 18.23
N PRO A 121 12.03 -16.26 18.91
CA PRO A 121 12.08 -14.80 18.86
C PRO A 121 12.55 -14.30 17.49
N SER A 122 12.18 -13.06 17.15
CA SER A 122 12.46 -12.49 15.84
C SER A 122 13.96 -12.41 15.55
N SER A 123 14.38 -12.96 14.40
CA SER A 123 15.72 -12.83 13.84
C SER A 123 15.88 -11.61 12.92
N GLY A 124 14.81 -10.83 12.72
CA GLY A 124 14.76 -9.75 11.73
C GLY A 124 14.54 -10.25 10.30
N VAL A 125 14.20 -11.53 10.12
CA VAL A 125 13.96 -12.15 8.81
C VAL A 125 12.54 -12.70 8.74
N ILE A 126 11.94 -12.54 7.56
CA ILE A 126 10.64 -13.11 7.19
C ILE A 126 10.81 -14.05 6.00
N TYR A 127 10.09 -15.15 6.02
CA TYR A 127 10.17 -16.22 5.02
C TYR A 127 8.85 -16.37 4.29
N PHE A 128 8.90 -16.35 2.97
CA PHE A 128 7.77 -16.58 2.07
C PHE A 128 7.94 -17.94 1.38
N ASP A 129 6.98 -18.80 1.55
CA ASP A 129 6.87 -20.07 0.83
C ASP A 129 6.16 -19.83 -0.49
N VAL A 130 6.89 -19.97 -1.59
CA VAL A 130 6.34 -19.85 -2.94
C VAL A 130 6.21 -21.22 -3.64
N GLY A 131 6.21 -22.28 -2.85
CA GLY A 131 5.92 -23.65 -3.27
C GLY A 131 7.15 -24.44 -3.74
N VAL A 132 8.06 -23.83 -4.49
CA VAL A 132 9.29 -24.48 -4.99
C VAL A 132 10.50 -24.13 -4.14
N VAL A 133 10.50 -22.94 -3.53
CA VAL A 133 11.56 -22.44 -2.67
C VAL A 133 10.98 -21.54 -1.58
N TYR A 134 11.79 -21.30 -0.57
CA TYR A 134 11.53 -20.24 0.42
C TYR A 134 12.31 -19.00 0.04
N LYS A 135 11.61 -17.87 -0.08
CA LYS A 135 12.22 -16.54 -0.18
C LYS A 135 12.33 -15.94 1.21
N HIS A 136 13.42 -15.26 1.48
CA HIS A 136 13.61 -14.56 2.75
C HIS A 136 13.95 -13.10 2.50
N PHE A 137 13.39 -12.24 3.35
CA PHE A 137 13.54 -10.79 3.25
C PHE A 137 13.81 -10.22 4.64
N PRO A 138 14.43 -9.03 4.73
CA PRO A 138 14.46 -8.27 5.97
C PRO A 138 13.02 -7.96 6.43
N LEU A 139 12.75 -8.19 7.73
CA LEU A 139 11.44 -7.91 8.32
C LEU A 139 11.07 -6.43 8.20
N SER A 140 12.07 -5.54 8.21
CA SER A 140 11.92 -4.09 8.06
C SER A 140 11.23 -3.65 6.77
N PHE A 141 11.25 -4.47 5.72
CA PHE A 141 10.53 -4.17 4.47
C PHE A 141 9.00 -4.21 4.62
N PHE A 142 8.52 -4.76 5.72
CA PHE A 142 7.09 -4.98 5.98
C PHE A 142 6.57 -4.23 7.21
N GLU A 143 7.28 -3.23 7.71
CA GLU A 143 6.86 -2.48 8.91
C GLU A 143 5.60 -1.66 8.69
N ALA A 144 5.46 -1.06 7.52
CA ALA A 144 4.30 -0.24 7.17
C ALA A 144 3.45 -0.90 6.08
N PRO A 145 2.11 -0.75 6.13
CA PRO A 145 1.22 -1.19 5.06
C PRO A 145 1.60 -0.53 3.73
N PRO A 146 1.89 -1.31 2.68
CA PRO A 146 2.33 -0.74 1.43
C PRO A 146 1.17 -0.07 0.69
N PRO A 147 1.43 1.04 -0.02
CA PRO A 147 0.49 1.58 -0.98
C PRO A 147 0.30 0.57 -2.11
N CYS A 148 -0.95 0.43 -2.56
CA CYS A 148 -1.31 -0.55 -3.56
C CYS A 148 -1.97 0.13 -4.76
N VAL A 149 -1.35 0.03 -5.93
CA VAL A 149 -1.86 0.63 -7.17
C VAL A 149 -2.74 -0.40 -7.87
N PRO A 150 -4.00 -0.05 -8.22
CA PRO A 150 -4.88 -0.93 -8.98
C PRO A 150 -4.18 -1.47 -10.23
N THR A 151 -4.25 -2.77 -10.47
CA THR A 151 -3.56 -3.42 -11.58
C THR A 151 -4.02 -2.87 -12.93
N SER A 152 -5.27 -2.42 -13.04
CA SER A 152 -5.81 -1.77 -14.24
C SER A 152 -5.08 -0.47 -14.60
N LEU A 153 -4.64 0.31 -13.62
CA LEU A 153 -3.91 1.56 -13.86
C LEU A 153 -2.47 1.30 -14.32
N ILE A 154 -1.87 0.20 -13.88
CA ILE A 154 -0.51 -0.19 -14.30
C ILE A 154 -0.49 -0.58 -15.78
N LEU A 155 -1.55 -1.19 -16.29
CA LEU A 155 -1.68 -1.57 -17.71
C LEU A 155 -1.91 -0.37 -18.62
N LEU A 156 -2.42 0.74 -18.10
CA LEU A 156 -2.65 1.97 -18.86
C LEU A 156 -1.42 2.88 -18.95
N GLN A 157 -0.34 2.58 -18.22
CA GLN A 157 0.92 3.33 -18.23
C GLN A 157 2.11 2.45 -18.69
N PRO A 158 2.17 2.03 -19.98
CA PRO A 158 3.28 1.20 -20.43
C PRO A 158 4.63 1.93 -20.52
N HIS A 159 4.68 3.25 -20.33
CA HIS A 159 5.90 4.01 -20.57
C HIS A 159 6.00 5.31 -19.78
N GLN A 160 6.23 5.22 -18.46
CA GLN A 160 6.88 6.31 -17.73
C GLN A 160 7.78 5.76 -16.59
N ILE A 161 8.71 4.88 -16.97
CA ILE A 161 9.98 4.84 -16.26
C ILE A 161 10.86 5.84 -17.00
N ARG A 162 10.82 7.09 -16.58
CA ARG A 162 11.91 8.00 -16.86
C ARG A 162 13.06 7.56 -15.99
N ASP A 163 14.02 6.94 -16.64
CA ASP A 163 15.40 6.93 -16.19
C ASP A 163 15.80 8.38 -15.93
N ASP A 164 16.15 8.68 -14.70
CA ASP A 164 16.70 9.97 -14.31
C ASP A 164 18.13 10.01 -14.82
N GLY A 165 18.38 10.80 -15.85
CA GLY A 165 19.72 10.89 -16.35
C GLY A 165 19.88 11.70 -17.63
N SER A 166 20.21 12.98 -17.46
CA SER A 166 20.96 13.85 -18.39
C SER A 166 20.31 14.20 -19.73
N VAL A 167 19.91 15.46 -19.80
CA VAL A 167 19.81 16.24 -21.02
C VAL A 167 21.18 16.29 -21.69
N VAL A 168 21.33 15.60 -22.82
CA VAL A 168 22.38 15.91 -23.78
C VAL A 168 21.79 16.90 -24.77
N GLU A 169 22.18 18.14 -24.67
CA GLU A 169 22.01 19.13 -25.70
C GLU A 169 22.77 18.68 -26.95
N ASP A 170 22.03 18.21 -27.94
CA ASP A 170 22.57 18.15 -29.29
C ASP A 170 22.59 19.56 -29.87
N GLY A 171 23.73 20.19 -29.73
CA GLY A 171 24.10 21.39 -30.44
C GLY A 171 24.19 21.12 -31.94
N ALA A 172 23.22 21.64 -32.66
CA ALA A 172 23.30 21.77 -34.10
C ALA A 172 24.47 22.69 -34.47
N ALA A 173 25.46 22.17 -35.16
CA ALA A 173 26.42 22.94 -35.92
C ALA A 173 26.31 22.59 -37.41
N LEU A 174 25.64 23.44 -38.12
CA LEU A 174 25.82 23.67 -39.56
C LEU A 174 27.24 24.17 -39.82
N GLN A 175 27.86 23.67 -40.91
CA GLN A 175 28.72 24.37 -41.88
C GLN A 175 29.71 23.37 -42.46
N GLN A 176 29.84 23.20 -43.66
CA GLN A 176 29.97 23.77 -45.01
C GLN A 176 30.30 22.63 -45.93
#